data_db03732d5424380909b921a263625d36
#
_entry.id   db03732d5424380909b921a263625d36
#
_cell.length_a   1.000
_cell.length_b   1.000
_cell.length_c   1.000
_cell.angle_alpha   90.00
_cell.angle_beta   90.00
_cell.angle_gamma   90.00
#
_symmetry.space_group_name_H-M   'P 1'
#
loop_
_entity.id
_entity.type
_entity.pdbx_description
1 polymer ?
#
loop_
_entity_poly.entity_id
_entity_poly.type
_entity_poly.pdbx_seq_one_letter_code
_entity_poly.pdbx_strand_id
1 'polypeptide(L)'
;MHRPTTRRPTPARRSTLIGLAAVAASASLVLSGCSAGASNDSGEPAGEITVLTNRTDLVDTTFADYASTFEKQYPGTTVKFEALTDYEGDTKIRLNSKDYGDVLLIPSSNVTKDDYANYFEPLGSTDELSEKYRFTNEGSFDGTAYGISTFGSAMGYVFNRDVWTAAGVTDPPQTEEEYLADLEAIKATGVTPYYTNYKDGWPLATIEGNLGTVQGEDVRTEMIADDAPWTEGNDQYNIDGLLYDTVAAGLSEDDPTTTNWEESKDLLAQGEIGSMVLGSWAVSQMQDAAEKAGKPRDTIGFWPMPWAQDGAFTSVTASDKFLAINKNSDNKATARAWIDWFTEDSGFAASQGAISPVISDPAPDTLADFDALGVTYLELAPDPVGKEAVINDIANEAEIDLFGNSYRQKLIDAARGAGDGDKQSLFDDLNSRWAAARADVAE
;
A
#
# COMPACT_ATOMS: atom_id res chain seq x y z
N MET A 1 -31.41 -38.16 -68.87
CA MET A 1 -32.40 -37.94 -69.99
C MET A 1 -32.59 -36.41 -70.11
N HIS A 2 -32.28 -35.98 -71.29
CA HIS A 2 -32.73 -34.79 -72.05
C HIS A 2 -32.44 -33.36 -71.50
N ARG A 3 -31.42 -32.76 -72.11
CA ARG A 3 -31.39 -31.38 -72.66
C ARG A 3 -32.45 -31.22 -73.74
N PRO A 4 -32.83 -30.00 -74.25
CA PRO A 4 -31.97 -29.00 -74.85
C PRO A 4 -32.47 -27.51 -74.70
N THR A 5 -31.56 -26.54 -74.80
CA THR A 5 -31.26 -25.53 -75.87
C THR A 5 -32.39 -24.54 -76.20
N THR A 6 -32.21 -23.27 -76.41
CA THR A 6 -31.40 -22.32 -77.19
C THR A 6 -32.11 -20.94 -77.05
N ARG A 7 -31.63 -19.76 -77.22
CA ARG A 7 -30.76 -19.01 -78.13
C ARG A 7 -30.82 -17.49 -77.74
N ARG A 8 -29.70 -16.82 -77.89
CA ARG A 8 -29.58 -15.36 -78.06
C ARG A 8 -30.21 -14.91 -79.40
N PRO A 9 -30.47 -13.57 -79.62
CA PRO A 9 -29.39 -12.68 -80.05
C PRO A 9 -29.57 -11.18 -79.65
N THR A 10 -28.47 -10.47 -79.67
CA THR A 10 -28.22 -9.03 -79.84
C THR A 10 -28.51 -8.59 -81.27
N PRO A 11 -28.39 -7.29 -81.79
CA PRO A 11 -27.77 -6.07 -81.21
C PRO A 11 -28.40 -4.70 -81.63
N ALA A 12 -27.63 -3.66 -81.40
CA ALA A 12 -27.48 -2.35 -82.12
C ALA A 12 -28.14 -1.12 -81.55
N ARG A 13 -27.30 -0.18 -81.11
CA ARG A 13 -26.54 0.91 -81.69
C ARG A 13 -27.23 2.28 -81.75
N ARG A 14 -26.48 3.31 -81.29
CA ARG A 14 -26.37 4.74 -81.67
C ARG A 14 -27.40 5.68 -81.04
N SER A 15 -27.11 6.86 -80.63
CA SER A 15 -25.95 7.78 -80.57
C SER A 15 -26.44 9.11 -79.98
N THR A 16 -25.56 9.80 -79.27
CA THR A 16 -25.22 11.23 -79.37
C THR A 16 -26.03 12.30 -78.61
N LEU A 17 -25.33 12.93 -77.72
CA LEU A 17 -24.96 14.36 -77.56
C LEU A 17 -25.79 15.29 -76.67
N ILE A 18 -25.04 15.82 -75.69
CA ILE A 18 -24.89 17.20 -75.24
C ILE A 18 -26.01 17.84 -74.41
N GLY A 19 -25.61 18.32 -73.24
CA GLY A 19 -26.28 19.42 -72.50
C GLY A 19 -25.87 19.57 -71.08
N LEU A 20 -24.98 20.49 -70.79
CA LEU A 20 -24.59 21.02 -69.46
C LEU A 20 -25.80 21.52 -68.69
N ALA A 21 -25.81 21.28 -67.39
CA ALA A 21 -25.85 22.34 -66.32
C ALA A 21 -25.92 21.72 -64.93
N ALA A 22 -25.10 22.25 -64.07
CA ALA A 22 -24.93 21.94 -62.66
C ALA A 22 -26.17 22.34 -61.83
N VAL A 23 -26.46 21.55 -60.77
CA VAL A 23 -26.78 22.06 -59.42
C VAL A 23 -26.53 20.92 -58.42
N ALA A 24 -25.80 21.25 -57.37
CA ALA A 24 -25.45 20.45 -56.24
C ALA A 24 -26.66 20.04 -55.36
N ALA A 25 -26.74 18.80 -54.96
CA ALA A 25 -27.47 18.42 -53.74
C ALA A 25 -26.74 17.22 -53.10
N SER A 26 -26.13 17.52 -51.98
CA SER A 26 -25.41 16.58 -51.13
C SER A 26 -26.39 15.56 -50.50
N ALA A 27 -26.31 14.31 -50.88
CA ALA A 27 -26.96 13.22 -50.14
C ALA A 27 -25.87 12.45 -49.40
N SER A 28 -25.84 12.65 -48.08
CA SER A 28 -24.99 11.91 -47.17
C SER A 28 -25.46 10.47 -47.05
N LEU A 29 -24.71 9.55 -47.64
CA LEU A 29 -24.85 8.12 -47.38
C LEU A 29 -24.14 7.81 -46.07
N VAL A 30 -24.90 7.48 -45.03
CA VAL A 30 -24.41 6.89 -43.80
C VAL A 30 -24.04 5.45 -44.11
N LEU A 31 -22.77 5.18 -44.33
CA LEU A 31 -22.24 3.81 -44.26
C LEU A 31 -22.02 3.47 -42.77
N SER A 32 -22.90 2.63 -42.25
CA SER A 32 -22.63 1.93 -41.00
C SER A 32 -21.53 0.90 -41.28
N GLY A 33 -20.28 1.32 -41.11
CA GLY A 33 -19.15 0.43 -41.05
C GLY A 33 -18.98 -0.09 -39.63
N CYS A 34 -19.13 -1.39 -39.45
CA CYS A 34 -18.60 -2.06 -38.26
C CYS A 34 -17.10 -1.83 -38.23
N SER A 35 -16.66 -0.96 -37.35
CA SER A 35 -15.24 -0.76 -37.05
C SER A 35 -14.86 -1.75 -35.96
N ALA A 36 -14.19 -2.82 -36.35
CA ALA A 36 -13.36 -3.60 -35.45
C ALA A 36 -12.17 -2.71 -35.03
N GLY A 37 -11.99 -2.51 -33.73
CA GLY A 37 -10.73 -2.17 -33.05
C GLY A 37 -9.92 -1.03 -33.70
N ALA A 38 -10.33 0.22 -33.54
CA ALA A 38 -9.41 1.33 -33.67
C ALA A 38 -8.81 1.59 -32.27
N SER A 39 -7.51 1.31 -32.10
CA SER A 39 -6.75 1.83 -30.98
C SER A 39 -6.93 3.34 -30.93
N ASN A 40 -7.49 3.87 -29.83
CA ASN A 40 -7.63 5.30 -29.61
C ASN A 40 -6.26 5.92 -29.27
N ASP A 41 -5.45 6.17 -30.28
CA ASP A 41 -4.17 6.88 -30.17
C ASP A 41 -4.37 8.41 -30.24
N SER A 42 -5.57 8.90 -29.88
CA SER A 42 -5.92 10.32 -29.94
C SER A 42 -5.52 11.13 -28.69
N GLY A 43 -5.07 10.45 -27.63
CA GLY A 43 -4.74 11.08 -26.34
C GLY A 43 -5.95 11.53 -25.52
N GLU A 44 -7.16 11.50 -26.04
CA GLU A 44 -8.39 11.84 -25.32
C GLU A 44 -9.01 10.58 -24.70
N PRO A 45 -9.46 10.66 -23.41
CA PRO A 45 -10.13 9.53 -22.75
C PRO A 45 -11.43 9.15 -23.48
N ALA A 46 -11.55 7.87 -23.88
CA ALA A 46 -12.75 7.31 -24.49
C ALA A 46 -12.76 5.78 -24.38
N GLY A 47 -13.92 5.16 -24.52
CA GLY A 47 -14.08 3.70 -24.49
C GLY A 47 -14.23 3.14 -23.09
N GLU A 48 -14.22 1.83 -22.99
CA GLU A 48 -14.46 1.09 -21.75
C GLU A 48 -13.13 0.59 -21.19
N ILE A 49 -12.94 0.75 -19.88
CA ILE A 49 -11.82 0.16 -19.13
C ILE A 49 -12.33 -0.80 -18.05
N THR A 50 -11.54 -1.85 -17.78
CA THR A 50 -11.72 -2.75 -16.65
C THR A 50 -10.66 -2.47 -15.60
N VAL A 51 -11.09 -2.18 -14.36
CA VAL A 51 -10.23 -1.95 -13.19
C VAL A 51 -10.28 -3.18 -12.30
N LEU A 52 -9.14 -3.86 -12.13
CA LEU A 52 -9.03 -4.96 -11.17
C LEU A 52 -8.78 -4.42 -9.76
N THR A 53 -9.50 -4.94 -8.79
CA THR A 53 -9.39 -4.51 -7.38
C THR A 53 -9.52 -5.69 -6.41
N ASN A 54 -8.89 -5.56 -5.24
CA ASN A 54 -9.08 -6.47 -4.11
C ASN A 54 -10.24 -6.02 -3.18
N ARG A 55 -10.81 -4.83 -3.40
CA ARG A 55 -11.85 -4.24 -2.56
C ARG A 55 -13.24 -4.72 -2.97
N THR A 56 -13.50 -6.01 -2.73
CA THR A 56 -14.81 -6.64 -3.01
C THR A 56 -15.96 -5.98 -2.27
N ASP A 57 -15.66 -5.33 -1.15
CA ASP A 57 -16.60 -4.59 -0.29
C ASP A 57 -17.07 -3.26 -0.89
N LEU A 58 -16.31 -2.66 -1.80
CA LEU A 58 -16.58 -1.31 -2.33
C LEU A 58 -17.16 -1.28 -3.74
N VAL A 59 -17.10 -2.39 -4.49
CA VAL A 59 -17.44 -2.43 -5.92
C VAL A 59 -18.87 -1.98 -6.21
N ASP A 60 -19.83 -2.46 -5.42
CA ASP A 60 -21.27 -2.15 -5.62
C ASP A 60 -21.71 -0.86 -4.91
N THR A 61 -20.79 -0.16 -4.25
CA THR A 61 -21.07 1.06 -3.46
C THR A 61 -20.16 2.21 -3.89
N THR A 62 -19.10 2.48 -3.15
CA THR A 62 -18.19 3.60 -3.37
C THR A 62 -17.59 3.61 -4.79
N PHE A 63 -17.16 2.47 -5.30
CA PHE A 63 -16.55 2.40 -6.64
C PHE A 63 -17.57 2.58 -7.76
N ALA A 64 -18.83 2.14 -7.57
CA ALA A 64 -19.89 2.41 -8.52
C ALA A 64 -20.19 3.93 -8.60
N ASP A 65 -20.18 4.63 -7.47
CA ASP A 65 -20.34 6.09 -7.41
C ASP A 65 -19.16 6.81 -8.07
N TYR A 66 -17.94 6.32 -7.86
CA TYR A 66 -16.74 6.85 -8.51
C TYR A 66 -16.79 6.68 -10.02
N ALA A 67 -17.13 5.49 -10.52
CA ALA A 67 -17.31 5.27 -11.95
C ALA A 67 -18.32 6.26 -12.54
N SER A 68 -19.49 6.38 -11.90
CA SER A 68 -20.54 7.32 -12.36
C SER A 68 -20.08 8.78 -12.37
N THR A 69 -19.20 9.17 -11.43
CA THR A 69 -18.67 10.54 -11.36
C THR A 69 -17.64 10.78 -12.44
N PHE A 70 -16.71 9.84 -12.62
CA PHE A 70 -15.71 9.88 -13.67
C PHE A 70 -16.32 9.92 -15.07
N GLU A 71 -17.30 9.07 -15.36
CA GLU A 71 -18.00 9.01 -16.66
C GLU A 71 -18.74 10.32 -17.00
N LYS A 72 -19.23 11.06 -15.99
CA LYS A 72 -19.80 12.40 -16.19
C LYS A 72 -18.74 13.43 -16.52
N GLN A 73 -17.56 13.33 -15.92
CA GLN A 73 -16.45 14.25 -16.17
C GLN A 73 -15.76 13.95 -17.51
N TYR A 74 -15.73 12.69 -17.93
CA TYR A 74 -15.13 12.22 -19.19
C TYR A 74 -16.18 11.52 -20.07
N PRO A 75 -17.03 12.28 -20.78
CA PRO A 75 -18.12 11.70 -21.58
C PRO A 75 -17.58 10.79 -22.69
N GLY A 76 -18.15 9.59 -22.81
CA GLY A 76 -17.72 8.58 -23.78
C GLY A 76 -16.78 7.52 -23.20
N THR A 77 -16.50 7.60 -21.89
CA THR A 77 -15.81 6.55 -21.14
C THR A 77 -16.79 5.67 -20.39
N THR A 78 -16.37 4.46 -20.05
CA THR A 78 -17.07 3.53 -19.15
C THR A 78 -16.07 2.83 -18.27
N VAL A 79 -16.32 2.77 -16.96
CA VAL A 79 -15.46 2.09 -16.00
C VAL A 79 -16.16 0.87 -15.43
N LYS A 80 -15.58 -0.30 -15.57
CA LYS A 80 -16.02 -1.55 -14.97
C LYS A 80 -15.03 -2.01 -13.93
N PHE A 81 -15.52 -2.52 -12.81
CA PHE A 81 -14.69 -3.14 -11.79
C PHE A 81 -14.79 -4.65 -11.85
N GLU A 82 -13.66 -5.30 -11.67
CA GLU A 82 -13.58 -6.72 -11.41
C GLU A 82 -12.89 -6.93 -10.06
N ALA A 83 -13.66 -7.39 -9.08
CA ALA A 83 -13.17 -7.64 -7.73
C ALA A 83 -12.67 -9.07 -7.59
N LEU A 84 -11.46 -9.23 -7.09
CA LEU A 84 -10.79 -10.52 -6.91
C LEU A 84 -10.57 -10.77 -5.42
N THR A 85 -11.11 -11.87 -4.89
CA THR A 85 -10.96 -12.23 -3.47
C THR A 85 -9.55 -12.72 -3.16
N ASP A 86 -8.98 -13.55 -4.03
CA ASP A 86 -7.56 -13.92 -4.01
C ASP A 86 -6.81 -13.10 -5.05
N TYR A 87 -6.62 -11.81 -4.74
CA TYR A 87 -6.05 -10.85 -5.69
C TYR A 87 -4.67 -11.27 -6.20
N GLU A 88 -3.78 -11.65 -5.31
CA GLU A 88 -2.40 -12.04 -5.67
C GLU A 88 -2.39 -13.34 -6.49
N GLY A 89 -3.16 -14.36 -6.08
CA GLY A 89 -3.25 -15.63 -6.80
C GLY A 89 -3.87 -15.49 -8.19
N ASP A 90 -4.99 -14.77 -8.29
CA ASP A 90 -5.71 -14.58 -9.54
C ASP A 90 -4.92 -13.70 -10.53
N THR A 91 -4.31 -12.60 -10.07
CA THR A 91 -3.50 -11.74 -10.93
C THR A 91 -2.24 -12.45 -11.42
N LYS A 92 -1.60 -13.28 -10.61
CA LYS A 92 -0.47 -14.12 -11.03
C LYS A 92 -0.81 -15.00 -12.24
N ILE A 93 -2.01 -15.58 -12.26
CA ILE A 93 -2.47 -16.40 -13.36
C ILE A 93 -2.70 -15.53 -14.61
N ARG A 94 -3.36 -14.37 -14.45
CA ARG A 94 -3.71 -13.46 -15.56
C ARG A 94 -2.50 -12.82 -16.22
N LEU A 95 -1.46 -12.50 -15.46
CA LEU A 95 -0.20 -11.94 -15.99
C LEU A 95 0.48 -12.85 -17.03
N ASN A 96 0.16 -14.15 -17.06
CA ASN A 96 0.59 -15.05 -18.13
C ASN A 96 -0.15 -14.85 -19.47
N SER A 97 -1.16 -13.97 -19.49
CA SER A 97 -1.93 -13.58 -20.67
C SER A 97 -1.79 -12.07 -20.92
N LYS A 98 -2.59 -11.53 -21.84
CA LYS A 98 -2.71 -10.07 -22.03
C LYS A 98 -3.94 -9.49 -21.33
N ASP A 99 -4.79 -10.36 -20.78
CA ASP A 99 -6.08 -10.04 -20.21
C ASP A 99 -6.00 -10.01 -18.68
N TYR A 100 -5.44 -8.89 -18.17
CA TYR A 100 -5.38 -8.59 -16.73
C TYR A 100 -5.95 -7.20 -16.43
N GLY A 101 -7.08 -6.87 -17.08
CA GLY A 101 -7.73 -5.57 -16.98
C GLY A 101 -6.97 -4.48 -17.73
N ASP A 102 -7.47 -3.25 -17.68
CA ASP A 102 -6.81 -2.06 -18.20
C ASP A 102 -6.02 -1.35 -17.09
N VAL A 103 -6.61 -1.29 -15.90
CA VAL A 103 -5.99 -0.78 -14.66
C VAL A 103 -5.99 -1.89 -13.62
N LEU A 104 -4.92 -2.01 -12.86
CA LEU A 104 -4.78 -3.00 -11.80
C LEU A 104 -3.94 -2.47 -10.65
N LEU A 105 -4.09 -3.06 -9.48
CA LEU A 105 -3.14 -2.89 -8.38
C LEU A 105 -1.91 -3.76 -8.68
N ILE A 106 -0.70 -3.22 -8.56
CA ILE A 106 0.53 -4.01 -8.73
C ILE A 106 0.53 -5.15 -7.70
N PRO A 107 0.58 -6.43 -8.15
CA PRO A 107 0.60 -7.58 -7.23
C PRO A 107 2.01 -7.76 -6.64
N SER A 108 2.23 -7.20 -5.46
CA SER A 108 3.55 -7.08 -4.81
C SER A 108 4.21 -8.42 -4.49
N SER A 109 3.43 -9.49 -4.32
CA SER A 109 3.96 -10.84 -4.04
C SER A 109 4.39 -11.60 -5.31
N ASN A 110 4.10 -11.07 -6.50
CA ASN A 110 4.23 -11.83 -7.75
C ASN A 110 5.01 -11.13 -8.85
N VAL A 111 5.25 -9.83 -8.71
CA VAL A 111 5.95 -9.01 -9.70
C VAL A 111 7.03 -8.22 -8.98
N THR A 112 8.28 -8.50 -9.34
CA THR A 112 9.43 -7.73 -8.85
C THR A 112 9.59 -6.45 -9.67
N LYS A 113 10.29 -5.45 -9.13
CA LYS A 113 10.40 -4.13 -9.77
C LYS A 113 11.06 -4.19 -11.14
N ASP A 114 12.06 -5.06 -11.32
CA ASP A 114 12.76 -5.30 -12.59
C ASP A 114 11.84 -5.88 -13.70
N ASP A 115 10.74 -6.50 -13.29
CA ASP A 115 9.72 -7.01 -14.22
C ASP A 115 8.62 -6.01 -14.58
N TYR A 116 8.58 -4.82 -13.95
CA TYR A 116 7.50 -3.84 -14.19
C TYR A 116 7.31 -3.50 -15.67
N ALA A 117 8.38 -3.26 -16.41
CA ALA A 117 8.34 -2.97 -17.84
C ALA A 117 7.79 -4.14 -18.69
N ASN A 118 7.72 -5.36 -18.15
CA ASN A 118 7.15 -6.51 -18.83
C ASN A 118 5.61 -6.49 -18.78
N TYR A 119 5.03 -5.87 -17.77
CA TYR A 119 3.59 -5.91 -17.50
C TYR A 119 2.90 -4.55 -17.58
N PHE A 120 3.58 -3.47 -17.19
CA PHE A 120 2.94 -2.17 -17.01
C PHE A 120 3.41 -1.13 -18.01
N GLU A 121 2.54 -0.19 -18.32
CA GLU A 121 2.83 0.99 -19.11
C GLU A 121 3.57 2.03 -18.25
N PRO A 122 4.65 2.64 -18.74
CA PRO A 122 5.28 3.78 -18.07
C PRO A 122 4.30 4.94 -17.84
N LEU A 123 4.26 5.46 -16.63
CA LEU A 123 3.41 6.60 -16.25
C LEU A 123 4.13 7.95 -16.35
N GLY A 124 5.47 7.94 -16.35
CA GLY A 124 6.33 9.11 -16.43
C GLY A 124 7.70 8.82 -15.81
N SER A 125 8.55 9.83 -15.70
CA SER A 125 9.78 9.71 -14.94
C SER A 125 9.50 9.79 -13.43
N THR A 126 10.29 9.08 -12.63
CA THR A 126 10.19 9.12 -11.16
C THR A 126 10.34 10.55 -10.65
N ASP A 127 11.36 11.30 -11.16
CA ASP A 127 11.63 12.67 -10.74
C ASP A 127 10.45 13.61 -11.00
N GLU A 128 9.83 13.54 -12.21
CA GLU A 128 8.70 14.37 -12.57
C GLU A 128 7.46 14.09 -11.71
N LEU A 129 7.16 12.79 -11.47
CA LEU A 129 5.99 12.41 -10.68
C LEU A 129 6.18 12.66 -9.19
N SER A 130 7.40 12.60 -8.68
CA SER A 130 7.71 12.89 -7.27
C SER A 130 7.51 14.36 -6.89
N GLU A 131 7.44 15.29 -7.86
CA GLU A 131 7.06 16.68 -7.60
C GLU A 131 5.58 16.80 -7.16
N LYS A 132 4.74 15.84 -7.54
CA LYS A 132 3.29 15.85 -7.30
C LYS A 132 2.82 14.77 -6.34
N TYR A 133 3.42 13.59 -6.41
CA TYR A 133 2.97 12.41 -5.67
C TYR A 133 4.04 11.90 -4.71
N ARG A 134 3.59 11.51 -3.51
CA ARG A 134 4.35 10.72 -2.54
C ARG A 134 4.49 9.28 -3.03
N PHE A 135 5.43 8.55 -2.46
CA PHE A 135 5.64 7.11 -2.68
C PHE A 135 6.03 6.74 -4.12
N THR A 136 6.42 7.73 -4.92
CA THR A 136 6.74 7.50 -6.34
C THR A 136 7.91 6.51 -6.50
N ASN A 137 8.92 6.57 -5.62
CA ASN A 137 10.07 5.65 -5.63
C ASN A 137 9.66 4.19 -5.45
N GLU A 138 8.66 3.92 -4.59
CA GLU A 138 8.18 2.56 -4.35
C GLU A 138 7.51 1.95 -5.60
N GLY A 139 6.77 2.78 -6.38
CA GLY A 139 6.10 2.39 -7.63
C GLY A 139 6.97 2.47 -8.88
N SER A 140 8.30 2.68 -8.72
CA SER A 140 9.23 2.94 -9.82
C SER A 140 10.34 1.90 -9.92
N PHE A 141 10.93 1.81 -11.13
CA PHE A 141 12.13 1.05 -11.41
C PHE A 141 12.98 1.76 -12.47
N ASP A 142 14.27 1.86 -12.23
CA ASP A 142 15.27 2.49 -13.13
C ASP A 142 14.83 3.88 -13.65
N GLY A 143 14.39 4.75 -12.70
CA GLY A 143 13.97 6.12 -12.99
C GLY A 143 12.63 6.26 -13.72
N THR A 144 11.89 5.18 -13.90
CA THR A 144 10.58 5.14 -14.55
C THR A 144 9.50 4.73 -13.55
N ALA A 145 8.46 5.53 -13.40
CA ALA A 145 7.30 5.18 -12.58
C ALA A 145 6.30 4.33 -13.38
N TYR A 146 5.88 3.23 -12.78
CA TYR A 146 4.89 2.29 -13.33
C TYR A 146 3.60 2.25 -12.52
N GLY A 147 3.62 2.78 -11.30
CA GLY A 147 2.47 2.83 -10.42
C GLY A 147 2.34 4.16 -9.69
N ILE A 148 1.09 4.58 -9.44
CA ILE A 148 0.75 5.69 -8.56
C ILE A 148 0.04 5.11 -7.34
N SER A 149 0.45 5.54 -6.14
CA SER A 149 -0.10 5.05 -4.87
C SER A 149 -1.60 5.31 -4.76
N THR A 150 -2.33 4.37 -4.17
CA THR A 150 -3.74 4.56 -3.81
C THR A 150 -3.89 5.45 -2.57
N PHE A 151 -3.07 5.20 -1.57
CA PHE A 151 -2.88 5.97 -0.34
C PHE A 151 -1.67 5.43 0.42
N GLY A 152 -1.21 6.18 1.42
CA GLY A 152 -0.14 5.77 2.30
C GLY A 152 -0.54 5.72 3.77
N SER A 153 0.35 5.14 4.59
CA SER A 153 0.23 5.05 6.03
C SER A 153 1.52 5.49 6.71
N ALA A 154 1.40 6.05 7.92
CA ALA A 154 2.53 6.34 8.80
C ALA A 154 2.64 5.26 9.87
N MET A 155 3.84 5.04 10.40
CA MET A 155 4.08 4.09 11.50
C MET A 155 4.06 4.79 12.86
N GLY A 156 3.58 4.07 13.87
CA GLY A 156 3.46 4.59 15.23
C GLY A 156 2.76 3.60 16.15
N TYR A 157 2.05 4.10 17.15
CA TYR A 157 1.18 3.27 17.97
C TYR A 157 -0.19 3.90 18.16
N VAL A 158 -1.22 3.06 17.99
CA VAL A 158 -2.60 3.42 18.30
C VAL A 158 -2.83 3.23 19.79
N PHE A 159 -3.55 4.15 20.44
CA PHE A 159 -3.75 4.12 21.89
C PHE A 159 -5.13 4.63 22.28
N ASN A 160 -5.56 4.27 23.51
CA ASN A 160 -6.78 4.80 24.11
C ASN A 160 -6.43 6.02 24.99
N ARG A 161 -6.89 7.21 24.61
CA ARG A 161 -6.59 8.48 25.31
C ARG A 161 -7.10 8.51 26.75
N ASP A 162 -8.25 7.90 27.02
CA ASP A 162 -8.80 7.87 28.37
C ASP A 162 -7.88 7.07 29.31
N VAL A 163 -7.34 5.94 28.82
CA VAL A 163 -6.40 5.08 29.58
C VAL A 163 -5.10 5.84 29.89
N TRP A 164 -4.49 6.45 28.86
CA TRP A 164 -3.24 7.18 29.01
C TRP A 164 -3.41 8.40 29.90
N THR A 165 -4.49 9.17 29.73
CA THR A 165 -4.81 10.32 30.60
C THR A 165 -5.04 9.91 32.06
N ALA A 166 -5.73 8.78 32.29
CA ALA A 166 -5.95 8.26 33.64
C ALA A 166 -4.65 7.84 34.35
N ALA A 167 -3.63 7.44 33.56
CA ALA A 167 -2.27 7.18 34.05
C ALA A 167 -1.43 8.47 34.25
N GLY A 168 -1.96 9.64 33.86
CA GLY A 168 -1.29 10.93 33.96
C GLY A 168 -0.45 11.31 32.74
N VAL A 169 -0.56 10.57 31.64
CA VAL A 169 0.19 10.80 30.40
C VAL A 169 -0.68 11.56 29.39
N THR A 170 -0.24 12.75 29.01
CA THR A 170 -0.96 13.64 28.08
C THR A 170 -0.18 14.02 26.84
N ASP A 171 1.12 13.76 26.84
CA ASP A 171 2.04 14.04 25.74
C ASP A 171 2.78 12.76 25.35
N PRO A 172 3.18 12.58 24.08
CA PRO A 172 3.89 11.37 23.66
C PRO A 172 5.29 11.30 24.30
N PRO A 173 5.71 10.12 24.78
CA PRO A 173 7.06 9.89 25.26
C PRO A 173 8.08 10.10 24.13
N GLN A 174 9.21 10.72 24.43
CA GLN A 174 10.26 11.02 23.46
C GLN A 174 11.34 9.94 23.41
N THR A 175 11.46 9.14 24.47
CA THR A 175 12.46 8.09 24.60
C THR A 175 11.83 6.76 25.02
N GLU A 176 12.55 5.66 24.78
CA GLU A 176 12.13 4.33 25.24
C GLU A 176 11.95 4.26 26.76
N GLU A 177 12.82 4.94 27.51
CA GLU A 177 12.72 5.00 28.97
C GLU A 177 11.42 5.68 29.42
N GLU A 178 11.06 6.79 28.80
CA GLU A 178 9.78 7.49 29.05
C GLU A 178 8.58 6.61 28.68
N TYR A 179 8.63 5.96 27.51
CA TYR A 179 7.57 5.06 27.06
C TYR A 179 7.34 3.90 28.03
N LEU A 180 8.40 3.23 28.46
CA LEU A 180 8.29 2.13 29.43
C LEU A 180 7.75 2.62 30.79
N ALA A 181 8.17 3.81 31.25
CA ALA A 181 7.64 4.42 32.48
C ALA A 181 6.14 4.74 32.35
N ASP A 182 5.69 5.22 31.19
CA ASP A 182 4.28 5.49 30.91
C ASP A 182 3.46 4.19 30.90
N LEU A 183 3.98 3.13 30.27
CA LEU A 183 3.33 1.81 30.30
C LEU A 183 3.25 1.24 31.73
N GLU A 184 4.27 1.45 32.59
CA GLU A 184 4.23 1.09 34.02
C GLU A 184 3.12 1.86 34.75
N ALA A 185 2.97 3.16 34.47
CA ALA A 185 1.90 3.99 35.05
C ALA A 185 0.51 3.49 34.61
N ILE A 186 0.35 3.08 33.33
CA ILE A 186 -0.90 2.47 32.82
C ILE A 186 -1.17 1.15 33.55
N LYS A 187 -0.17 0.26 33.68
CA LYS A 187 -0.30 -1.01 34.41
C LYS A 187 -0.76 -0.80 35.84
N ALA A 188 -0.28 0.24 36.51
CA ALA A 188 -0.67 0.57 37.88
C ALA A 188 -2.16 0.91 38.01
N THR A 189 -2.84 1.31 36.92
CA THR A 189 -4.29 1.52 36.90
C THR A 189 -5.09 0.20 36.79
N GLY A 190 -4.42 -0.92 36.49
CA GLY A 190 -5.03 -2.24 36.29
C GLY A 190 -5.38 -2.56 34.84
N VAL A 191 -4.97 -1.71 33.87
CA VAL A 191 -5.15 -1.92 32.43
C VAL A 191 -3.91 -2.61 31.85
N THR A 192 -4.08 -3.49 30.86
CA THR A 192 -2.98 -4.04 30.07
C THR A 192 -2.36 -2.93 29.21
N PRO A 193 -1.08 -2.52 29.44
CA PRO A 193 -0.54 -1.32 28.78
C PRO A 193 -0.34 -1.49 27.28
N TYR A 194 0.23 -2.63 26.87
CA TYR A 194 0.57 -2.97 25.50
C TYR A 194 -0.02 -4.31 25.12
N TYR A 195 -0.47 -4.45 23.87
CA TYR A 195 -1.03 -5.70 23.36
C TYR A 195 -0.26 -6.16 22.12
N THR A 196 0.38 -7.34 22.22
CA THR A 196 1.33 -7.80 21.21
C THR A 196 0.67 -8.36 19.96
N ASN A 197 -0.58 -8.84 20.05
CA ASN A 197 -1.23 -9.64 18.99
C ASN A 197 -0.42 -10.89 18.60
N TYR A 198 0.30 -11.47 19.54
CA TYR A 198 1.23 -12.59 19.35
C TYR A 198 0.64 -13.76 18.55
N LYS A 199 -0.59 -14.20 18.90
CA LYS A 199 -1.22 -15.37 18.29
C LYS A 199 -1.53 -15.20 16.82
N ASP A 200 -2.06 -14.06 16.42
CA ASP A 200 -2.35 -13.76 15.01
C ASP A 200 -1.06 -13.49 14.24
N GLY A 201 -0.04 -12.99 14.91
CA GLY A 201 1.34 -12.87 14.46
C GLY A 201 1.58 -11.74 13.45
N TRP A 202 0.73 -11.58 12.43
CA TRP A 202 0.94 -10.58 11.40
C TRP A 202 1.10 -9.13 11.94
N PRO A 203 0.47 -8.70 13.08
CA PRO A 203 0.73 -7.37 13.61
C PRO A 203 2.17 -7.19 14.09
N LEU A 204 2.84 -8.27 14.53
CA LEU A 204 4.27 -8.23 14.87
C LEU A 204 5.15 -7.98 13.64
N ALA A 205 4.75 -8.47 12.48
CA ALA A 205 5.47 -8.19 11.22
C ALA A 205 5.38 -6.69 10.83
N THR A 206 4.26 -6.03 11.15
CA THR A 206 4.09 -4.60 10.80
C THR A 206 5.03 -3.67 11.56
N ILE A 207 5.58 -4.11 12.70
CA ILE A 207 6.53 -3.32 13.51
C ILE A 207 7.78 -2.96 12.68
N GLU A 208 8.18 -3.83 11.74
CA GLU A 208 9.30 -3.57 10.80
C GLU A 208 9.10 -2.31 9.96
N GLY A 209 7.88 -1.85 9.75
CA GLY A 209 7.59 -0.60 9.07
C GLY A 209 8.18 0.65 9.74
N ASN A 210 8.73 0.53 10.97
CA ASN A 210 9.46 1.61 11.65
C ASN A 210 10.95 1.69 11.23
N LEU A 211 11.44 0.76 10.39
CA LEU A 211 12.81 0.78 9.89
C LEU A 211 13.08 2.10 9.13
N GLY A 212 14.04 2.88 9.56
CA GLY A 212 14.39 4.21 9.06
C GLY A 212 14.00 5.36 10.00
N THR A 213 13.23 5.09 11.06
CA THR A 213 12.79 6.15 11.98
C THR A 213 13.96 6.89 12.65
N VAL A 214 15.06 6.21 12.95
CA VAL A 214 16.27 6.75 13.58
C VAL A 214 17.41 6.95 12.58
N GLN A 215 17.68 5.95 11.74
CA GLN A 215 18.79 5.99 10.78
C GLN A 215 18.47 6.81 9.52
N GLY A 216 17.20 7.03 9.18
CA GLY A 216 16.81 7.84 8.04
C GLY A 216 16.50 7.04 6.77
N GLU A 217 16.38 7.78 5.66
CA GLU A 217 15.89 7.23 4.39
C GLU A 217 16.76 6.14 3.77
N ASP A 218 18.08 6.17 4.01
CA ASP A 218 19.06 5.24 3.44
C ASP A 218 19.23 3.95 4.24
N VAL A 219 18.45 3.73 5.31
CA VAL A 219 18.59 2.60 6.25
C VAL A 219 18.68 1.23 5.57
N ARG A 220 17.95 1.01 4.49
CA ARG A 220 17.99 -0.27 3.76
C ARG A 220 19.35 -0.48 3.07
N THR A 221 19.90 0.57 2.48
CA THR A 221 21.27 0.55 1.90
C THR A 221 22.33 0.33 2.98
N GLU A 222 22.17 0.98 4.13
CA GLU A 222 23.07 0.80 5.28
C GLU A 222 22.98 -0.62 5.83
N MET A 223 21.78 -1.18 5.98
CA MET A 223 21.56 -2.54 6.46
C MET A 223 22.17 -3.62 5.55
N ILE A 224 22.13 -3.43 4.21
CA ILE A 224 22.85 -4.30 3.26
C ILE A 224 24.36 -4.30 3.53
N ALA A 225 24.93 -3.21 4.00
CA ALA A 225 26.36 -3.05 4.26
C ALA A 225 26.77 -3.40 5.70
N ASP A 226 25.83 -3.51 6.63
CA ASP A 226 26.07 -3.73 8.06
C ASP A 226 26.10 -5.24 8.39
N ASP A 227 27.13 -5.65 9.17
CA ASP A 227 27.25 -7.01 9.70
C ASP A 227 26.42 -7.24 10.97
N ALA A 228 25.96 -6.17 11.61
CA ALA A 228 25.34 -6.24 12.93
C ALA A 228 24.15 -5.27 13.12
N PRO A 229 23.03 -5.44 12.37
CA PRO A 229 21.87 -4.55 12.44
C PRO A 229 21.24 -4.44 13.84
N TRP A 230 21.33 -5.49 14.67
CA TRP A 230 20.86 -5.48 16.07
C TRP A 230 21.93 -4.95 17.04
N THR A 231 22.51 -3.77 16.74
CA THR A 231 23.46 -3.07 17.59
C THR A 231 22.87 -1.72 18.00
N GLU A 232 23.13 -1.30 19.25
CA GLU A 232 22.63 -0.05 19.81
C GLU A 232 22.89 1.14 18.85
N GLY A 233 21.86 1.91 18.57
CA GLY A 233 21.85 3.02 17.63
C GLY A 233 21.26 2.68 16.25
N ASN A 234 21.06 1.41 15.94
CA ASN A 234 20.40 0.96 14.72
C ASN A 234 18.89 0.77 14.94
N ASP A 235 18.09 0.95 13.88
CA ASP A 235 16.64 0.78 13.95
C ASP A 235 16.22 -0.62 14.37
N GLN A 236 16.87 -1.69 13.87
CA GLN A 236 16.54 -3.07 14.28
C GLN A 236 16.73 -3.31 15.78
N TYR A 237 17.79 -2.71 16.36
CA TYR A 237 18.00 -2.77 17.81
C TYR A 237 16.88 -2.07 18.57
N ASN A 238 16.47 -0.89 18.11
CA ASN A 238 15.41 -0.10 18.77
C ASN A 238 14.05 -0.80 18.64
N ILE A 239 13.70 -1.26 17.42
CA ILE A 239 12.42 -1.92 17.13
C ILE A 239 12.24 -3.18 18.00
N ASP A 240 13.18 -4.11 17.89
CA ASP A 240 13.10 -5.40 18.57
C ASP A 240 13.44 -5.29 20.06
N GLY A 241 14.30 -4.30 20.41
CA GLY A 241 14.67 -3.98 21.79
C GLY A 241 13.50 -3.45 22.60
N LEU A 242 12.74 -2.51 22.05
CA LEU A 242 11.56 -1.95 22.73
C LEU A 242 10.48 -3.02 22.92
N LEU A 243 10.26 -3.88 21.91
CA LEU A 243 9.35 -5.02 22.03
C LEU A 243 9.77 -5.97 23.15
N TYR A 244 11.06 -6.38 23.16
CA TYR A 244 11.62 -7.25 24.20
C TYR A 244 11.47 -6.64 25.59
N ASP A 245 11.90 -5.40 25.78
CA ASP A 245 11.92 -4.73 27.08
C ASP A 245 10.50 -4.49 27.61
N THR A 246 9.55 -4.13 26.75
CA THR A 246 8.13 -4.01 27.11
C THR A 246 7.58 -5.32 27.67
N VAL A 247 7.86 -6.44 27.00
CA VAL A 247 7.39 -7.74 27.43
C VAL A 247 8.13 -8.25 28.67
N ALA A 248 9.45 -8.06 28.74
CA ALA A 248 10.28 -8.47 29.88
C ALA A 248 9.91 -7.73 31.18
N ALA A 249 9.49 -6.48 31.07
CA ALA A 249 8.94 -5.70 32.20
C ALA A 249 7.51 -6.12 32.58
N GLY A 250 6.92 -7.08 31.84
CA GLY A 250 5.56 -7.53 32.06
C GLY A 250 4.51 -6.47 31.74
N LEU A 251 4.76 -5.62 30.76
CA LEU A 251 3.91 -4.50 30.36
C LEU A 251 2.98 -4.87 29.20
N SER A 252 2.91 -6.16 28.86
CA SER A 252 1.98 -6.69 27.85
C SER A 252 0.93 -7.61 28.48
N GLU A 253 0.06 -8.19 27.66
CA GLU A 253 -0.94 -9.18 28.08
C GLU A 253 -0.30 -10.38 28.79
N ASP A 254 -1.03 -10.97 29.76
CA ASP A 254 -0.53 -12.09 30.57
C ASP A 254 -0.35 -13.39 29.75
N ASP A 255 -1.25 -13.67 28.82
CA ASP A 255 -1.19 -14.85 27.96
C ASP A 255 -1.23 -14.43 26.46
N PRO A 256 -0.06 -14.38 25.79
CA PRO A 256 0.02 -13.97 24.39
C PRO A 256 -0.66 -14.96 23.44
N THR A 257 -0.84 -16.23 23.84
CA THR A 257 -1.46 -17.26 23.00
C THR A 257 -2.98 -17.10 22.86
N THR A 258 -3.58 -16.22 23.66
CA THR A 258 -5.01 -15.90 23.60
C THR A 258 -5.33 -14.65 22.83
N THR A 259 -4.31 -13.90 22.37
CA THR A 259 -4.52 -12.65 21.63
C THR A 259 -5.35 -12.87 20.35
N ASN A 260 -6.14 -11.87 19.98
CA ASN A 260 -7.00 -11.89 18.80
C ASN A 260 -7.11 -10.49 18.22
N TRP A 261 -6.74 -10.35 16.95
CA TRP A 261 -6.76 -9.05 16.26
C TRP A 261 -8.17 -8.43 16.21
N GLU A 262 -9.19 -9.21 15.87
CA GLU A 262 -10.55 -8.67 15.77
C GLU A 262 -11.07 -8.20 17.14
N GLU A 263 -10.74 -8.94 18.21
CA GLU A 263 -11.10 -8.62 19.57
C GLU A 263 -10.30 -7.40 20.10
N SER A 264 -9.04 -7.26 19.70
CA SER A 264 -8.18 -6.15 20.15
C SER A 264 -8.75 -4.78 19.85
N LYS A 265 -9.53 -4.64 18.78
CA LYS A 265 -10.22 -3.40 18.41
C LYS A 265 -11.22 -3.00 19.50
N ASP A 266 -12.03 -3.95 19.94
CA ASP A 266 -13.02 -3.71 21.00
C ASP A 266 -12.34 -3.51 22.37
N LEU A 267 -11.28 -4.27 22.68
CA LEU A 267 -10.49 -4.12 23.91
C LEU A 267 -9.87 -2.72 24.02
N LEU A 268 -9.25 -2.24 22.90
CA LEU A 268 -8.69 -0.90 22.86
C LEU A 268 -9.78 0.17 23.01
N ALA A 269 -10.89 0.03 22.27
CA ALA A 269 -12.00 0.97 22.31
C ALA A 269 -12.63 1.06 23.72
N GLN A 270 -12.70 -0.04 24.46
CA GLN A 270 -13.25 -0.11 25.81
C GLN A 270 -12.26 0.33 26.89
N GLY A 271 -10.96 0.43 26.56
CA GLY A 271 -9.90 0.78 27.48
C GLY A 271 -9.44 -0.39 28.36
N GLU A 272 -9.61 -1.62 27.88
CA GLU A 272 -9.09 -2.83 28.53
C GLU A 272 -7.61 -3.05 28.20
N ILE A 273 -7.16 -2.52 27.04
CA ILE A 273 -5.76 -2.40 26.65
C ILE A 273 -5.41 -0.94 26.36
N GLY A 274 -4.14 -0.55 26.60
CA GLY A 274 -3.66 0.82 26.47
C GLY A 274 -3.21 1.19 25.08
N SER A 275 -2.46 0.31 24.40
CA SER A 275 -1.84 0.61 23.09
C SER A 275 -1.45 -0.63 22.30
N MET A 276 -1.21 -0.42 20.99
CA MET A 276 -0.63 -1.38 20.03
C MET A 276 0.23 -0.64 19.01
N VAL A 277 1.42 -1.15 18.68
CA VAL A 277 2.24 -0.63 17.57
C VAL A 277 1.68 -1.12 16.24
N LEU A 278 1.25 -0.19 15.39
CA LEU A 278 0.61 -0.46 14.10
C LEU A 278 0.84 0.73 13.15
N GLY A 279 0.45 0.58 11.89
CA GLY A 279 0.34 1.71 10.97
C GLY A 279 -0.95 2.51 11.16
N SER A 280 -0.97 3.75 10.69
CA SER A 280 -2.12 4.67 10.79
C SER A 280 -3.41 4.16 10.12
N TRP A 281 -3.30 3.18 9.23
CA TRP A 281 -4.44 2.45 8.64
C TRP A 281 -5.36 1.79 9.69
N ALA A 282 -4.82 1.49 10.88
CA ALA A 282 -5.60 0.87 11.96
C ALA A 282 -6.48 1.86 12.71
N VAL A 283 -6.16 3.15 12.68
CA VAL A 283 -6.83 4.19 13.49
C VAL A 283 -8.33 4.24 13.21
N SER A 284 -8.74 4.30 11.94
CA SER A 284 -10.15 4.36 11.56
C SER A 284 -10.93 3.14 12.06
N GLN A 285 -10.33 1.95 12.01
CA GLN A 285 -10.96 0.71 12.49
C GLN A 285 -11.19 0.73 14.01
N MET A 286 -10.22 1.27 14.77
CA MET A 286 -10.34 1.43 16.22
C MET A 286 -11.35 2.51 16.60
N GLN A 287 -11.40 3.61 15.83
CA GLN A 287 -12.40 4.65 15.99
C GLN A 287 -13.82 4.13 15.72
N ASP A 288 -13.99 3.27 14.73
CA ASP A 288 -15.28 2.62 14.44
C ASP A 288 -15.69 1.66 15.57
N ALA A 289 -14.74 0.96 16.18
CA ALA A 289 -14.99 0.15 17.36
C ALA A 289 -15.37 1.00 18.58
N ALA A 290 -14.72 2.14 18.77
CA ALA A 290 -15.09 3.11 19.85
C ALA A 290 -16.50 3.63 19.66
N GLU A 291 -16.89 4.02 18.45
CA GLU A 291 -18.25 4.48 18.14
C GLU A 291 -19.30 3.39 18.39
N LYS A 292 -19.03 2.15 18.00
CA LYS A 292 -19.89 0.98 18.30
C LYS A 292 -20.03 0.73 19.80
N ALA A 293 -18.95 1.00 20.57
CA ALA A 293 -18.96 0.91 22.02
C ALA A 293 -19.63 2.12 22.70
N GLY A 294 -20.16 3.08 21.94
CA GLY A 294 -20.81 4.29 22.42
C GLY A 294 -19.85 5.35 22.96
N LYS A 295 -18.58 5.30 22.54
CA LYS A 295 -17.55 6.28 22.88
C LYS A 295 -17.28 7.21 21.69
N PRO A 296 -16.78 8.43 21.93
CA PRO A 296 -16.33 9.32 20.88
C PRO A 296 -15.19 8.70 20.06
N ARG A 297 -15.10 8.98 18.76
CA ARG A 297 -14.01 8.50 17.90
C ARG A 297 -12.65 9.00 18.36
N ASP A 298 -12.57 10.21 18.89
CA ASP A 298 -11.35 10.82 19.43
C ASP A 298 -10.84 10.20 20.76
N THR A 299 -11.57 9.20 21.32
CA THR A 299 -11.03 8.31 22.36
C THR A 299 -9.79 7.57 21.87
N ILE A 300 -9.70 7.33 20.54
CA ILE A 300 -8.55 6.67 19.90
C ILE A 300 -7.59 7.73 19.38
N GLY A 301 -6.35 7.68 19.86
CA GLY A 301 -5.24 8.49 19.41
C GLY A 301 -4.21 7.67 18.62
N PHE A 302 -3.30 8.39 17.98
CA PHE A 302 -2.18 7.80 17.26
C PHE A 302 -0.94 8.65 17.48
N TRP A 303 0.10 8.08 18.08
CA TRP A 303 1.35 8.77 18.39
C TRP A 303 2.55 8.14 17.69
N PRO A 304 3.61 8.94 17.37
CA PRO A 304 4.85 8.43 16.82
C PRO A 304 5.59 7.54 17.83
N MET A 305 6.49 6.70 17.34
CA MET A 305 7.35 5.88 18.19
C MET A 305 8.26 6.76 19.08
N PRO A 306 8.67 6.28 20.28
CA PRO A 306 9.41 7.06 21.27
C PRO A 306 10.90 7.19 20.94
N TRP A 307 11.23 7.61 19.71
CA TRP A 307 12.59 7.76 19.22
C TRP A 307 12.83 9.18 18.68
N ALA A 308 12.40 10.20 19.45
CA ALA A 308 12.60 11.57 19.03
C ALA A 308 14.09 11.93 18.95
N GLN A 309 14.47 12.62 17.88
CA GLN A 309 15.81 13.14 17.67
C GLN A 309 15.79 14.65 17.92
N ASP A 310 16.55 15.13 18.93
CA ASP A 310 16.55 16.54 19.35
C ASP A 310 15.14 17.11 19.62
N GLY A 311 14.22 16.27 20.10
CA GLY A 311 12.82 16.63 20.40
C GLY A 311 11.89 16.63 19.19
N ALA A 312 12.35 16.21 18.02
CA ALA A 312 11.55 16.06 16.80
C ALA A 312 11.24 14.59 16.54
N PHE A 313 10.00 14.30 16.18
CA PHE A 313 9.57 12.95 15.79
C PHE A 313 9.65 12.75 14.29
N THR A 314 10.05 11.56 13.90
CA THR A 314 9.97 11.05 12.52
C THR A 314 9.11 9.80 12.49
N SER A 315 8.34 9.63 11.45
CA SER A 315 7.59 8.41 11.19
C SER A 315 7.80 7.97 9.75
N VAL A 316 8.16 6.73 9.57
CA VAL A 316 8.27 6.13 8.23
C VAL A 316 6.88 6.01 7.63
N THR A 317 6.78 6.39 6.35
CA THR A 317 5.55 6.32 5.57
C THR A 317 5.76 5.46 4.34
N ALA A 318 4.76 4.66 3.99
CA ALA A 318 4.80 3.78 2.84
C ALA A 318 3.43 3.70 2.15
N SER A 319 3.44 3.33 0.87
CA SER A 319 2.21 3.09 0.11
C SER A 319 1.51 1.81 0.54
N ASP A 320 0.17 1.81 0.49
CA ASP A 320 -0.60 0.57 0.61
C ASP A 320 -0.53 -0.26 -0.68
N LYS A 321 -0.94 0.32 -1.81
CA LYS A 321 -0.96 -0.32 -3.12
C LYS A 321 -0.71 0.69 -4.23
N PHE A 322 -0.26 0.21 -5.39
CA PHE A 322 -0.02 1.02 -6.57
C PHE A 322 -0.97 0.68 -7.70
N LEU A 323 -1.64 1.69 -8.26
CA LEU A 323 -2.41 1.57 -9.49
C LEU A 323 -1.48 1.65 -10.69
N ALA A 324 -1.55 0.66 -11.57
CA ALA A 324 -0.77 0.58 -12.80
C ALA A 324 -1.67 0.36 -14.02
N ILE A 325 -1.16 0.68 -15.20
CA ILE A 325 -1.83 0.45 -16.47
C ILE A 325 -1.26 -0.82 -17.10
N ASN A 326 -2.14 -1.74 -17.52
CA ASN A 326 -1.75 -2.88 -18.32
C ASN A 326 -1.11 -2.40 -19.63
N LYS A 327 0.15 -2.79 -19.87
CA LYS A 327 0.84 -2.36 -21.10
C LYS A 327 0.15 -2.80 -22.40
N ASN A 328 -0.71 -3.83 -22.34
CA ASN A 328 -1.47 -4.34 -23.48
C ASN A 328 -2.86 -3.73 -23.59
N SER A 329 -3.25 -2.78 -22.72
CA SER A 329 -4.53 -2.07 -22.83
C SER A 329 -4.63 -1.31 -24.13
N ASP A 330 -5.78 -1.41 -24.79
CA ASP A 330 -6.13 -0.61 -25.99
C ASP A 330 -6.69 0.79 -25.59
N ASN A 331 -6.95 1.03 -24.30
CA ASN A 331 -7.58 2.24 -23.75
C ASN A 331 -6.68 2.99 -22.74
N LYS A 332 -5.36 3.05 -23.01
CA LYS A 332 -4.36 3.62 -22.10
C LYS A 332 -4.65 5.06 -21.69
N ALA A 333 -5.17 5.89 -22.60
CA ALA A 333 -5.53 7.27 -22.27
C ALA A 333 -6.67 7.34 -21.23
N THR A 334 -7.68 6.47 -21.35
CA THR A 334 -8.76 6.37 -20.36
C THR A 334 -8.26 5.78 -19.04
N ALA A 335 -7.40 4.76 -19.09
CA ALA A 335 -6.78 4.14 -17.92
C ALA A 335 -5.94 5.17 -17.14
N ARG A 336 -5.15 6.00 -17.84
CA ARG A 336 -4.38 7.08 -17.23
C ARG A 336 -5.27 8.14 -16.61
N ALA A 337 -6.27 8.61 -17.33
CA ALA A 337 -7.23 9.58 -16.80
C ALA A 337 -7.98 9.07 -15.58
N TRP A 338 -8.30 7.76 -15.55
CA TRP A 338 -8.90 7.12 -14.37
C TRP A 338 -7.95 7.12 -13.18
N ILE A 339 -6.68 6.74 -13.34
CA ILE A 339 -5.70 6.75 -12.26
C ILE A 339 -5.51 8.16 -11.71
N ASP A 340 -5.32 9.15 -12.58
CA ASP A 340 -5.14 10.54 -12.18
C ASP A 340 -6.37 11.03 -11.40
N TRP A 341 -7.59 10.82 -11.93
CA TRP A 341 -8.82 11.22 -11.27
C TRP A 341 -9.05 10.48 -9.94
N PHE A 342 -8.78 9.16 -9.91
CA PHE A 342 -8.95 8.36 -8.69
C PHE A 342 -8.02 8.86 -7.59
N THR A 343 -6.80 9.20 -7.93
CA THR A 343 -5.78 9.67 -6.98
C THR A 343 -6.06 11.11 -6.52
N GLU A 344 -6.46 11.99 -7.44
CA GLU A 344 -6.52 13.44 -7.21
C GLU A 344 -7.91 13.93 -6.78
N ASP A 345 -8.98 13.39 -7.37
CA ASP A 345 -10.33 13.96 -7.27
C ASP A 345 -11.33 13.07 -6.53
N SER A 346 -11.08 11.75 -6.43
CA SER A 346 -12.07 10.81 -5.86
C SER A 346 -12.28 10.97 -4.36
N GLY A 347 -11.28 11.50 -3.65
CA GLY A 347 -11.26 11.54 -2.19
C GLY A 347 -11.06 10.17 -1.53
N PHE A 348 -10.58 9.16 -2.28
CA PHE A 348 -10.43 7.79 -1.78
C PHE A 348 -9.53 7.71 -0.55
N ALA A 349 -8.32 8.30 -0.61
CA ALA A 349 -7.38 8.30 0.51
C ALA A 349 -8.01 8.90 1.79
N ALA A 350 -8.70 10.03 1.66
CA ALA A 350 -9.39 10.66 2.79
C ALA A 350 -10.53 9.77 3.33
N SER A 351 -11.27 9.07 2.46
CA SER A 351 -12.33 8.14 2.88
C SER A 351 -11.80 6.93 3.66
N GLN A 352 -10.52 6.59 3.46
CA GLN A 352 -9.84 5.53 4.20
C GLN A 352 -9.15 6.07 5.48
N GLY A 353 -9.21 7.38 5.74
CA GLY A 353 -8.46 8.02 6.84
C GLY A 353 -6.95 7.88 6.66
N ALA A 354 -6.48 7.91 5.43
CA ALA A 354 -5.12 7.57 5.04
C ALA A 354 -4.41 8.78 4.40
N ILE A 355 -3.08 8.72 4.32
CA ILE A 355 -2.26 9.78 3.70
C ILE A 355 -2.54 9.80 2.20
N SER A 356 -2.95 10.96 1.68
CA SER A 356 -3.10 11.15 0.24
C SER A 356 -1.75 11.01 -0.47
N PRO A 357 -1.71 10.35 -1.63
CA PRO A 357 -0.51 10.38 -2.48
C PRO A 357 -0.21 11.78 -3.02
N VAL A 358 -1.21 12.65 -3.12
CA VAL A 358 -1.01 14.03 -3.60
C VAL A 358 -0.34 14.85 -2.50
N ILE A 359 0.85 15.40 -2.78
CA ILE A 359 1.68 16.11 -1.80
C ILE A 359 0.97 17.34 -1.21
N SER A 360 0.15 18.03 -2.03
CA SER A 360 -0.56 19.25 -1.60
C SER A 360 -1.79 18.99 -0.73
N ASP A 361 -2.22 17.73 -0.61
CA ASP A 361 -3.40 17.39 0.19
C ASP A 361 -3.07 17.47 1.69
N PRO A 362 -4.06 17.86 2.51
CA PRO A 362 -3.88 17.90 3.96
C PRO A 362 -3.69 16.49 4.55
N ALA A 363 -3.07 16.43 5.72
CA ALA A 363 -3.04 15.21 6.51
C ALA A 363 -4.47 14.75 6.86
N PRO A 364 -4.73 13.43 6.93
CA PRO A 364 -6.05 12.93 7.34
C PRO A 364 -6.30 13.18 8.83
N ASP A 365 -7.57 13.29 9.23
CA ASP A 365 -7.98 13.50 10.62
C ASP A 365 -7.43 12.41 11.57
N THR A 366 -7.20 11.21 11.08
CA THR A 366 -6.59 10.10 11.83
C THR A 366 -5.15 10.38 12.28
N LEU A 367 -4.47 11.34 11.64
CA LEU A 367 -3.12 11.80 11.93
C LEU A 367 -3.08 13.23 12.53
N ALA A 368 -4.20 13.71 13.09
CA ALA A 368 -4.26 15.03 13.70
C ALA A 368 -3.22 15.23 14.83
N ASP A 369 -2.88 14.17 15.57
CA ASP A 369 -1.82 14.22 16.59
C ASP A 369 -0.45 14.42 15.94
N PHE A 370 -0.17 13.76 14.84
CA PHE A 370 1.09 13.90 14.11
C PHE A 370 1.27 15.33 13.57
N ASP A 371 0.19 15.89 13.01
CA ASP A 371 0.19 17.27 12.54
C ASP A 371 0.44 18.27 13.69
N ALA A 372 -0.25 18.07 14.83
CA ALA A 372 -0.08 18.90 16.02
C ALA A 372 1.33 18.82 16.61
N LEU A 373 1.99 17.66 16.52
CA LEU A 373 3.35 17.42 17.01
C LEU A 373 4.42 17.82 15.99
N GLY A 374 4.05 18.12 14.74
CA GLY A 374 4.98 18.41 13.66
C GLY A 374 5.84 17.20 13.26
N VAL A 375 5.26 16.00 13.29
CA VAL A 375 5.96 14.76 12.91
C VAL A 375 6.42 14.84 11.47
N THR A 376 7.69 14.52 11.21
CA THR A 376 8.25 14.41 9.87
C THR A 376 7.85 13.08 9.25
N TYR A 377 7.20 13.11 8.09
CA TYR A 377 6.95 11.92 7.28
C TYR A 377 8.19 11.58 6.48
N LEU A 378 8.69 10.36 6.63
CA LEU A 378 9.88 9.86 5.97
C LEU A 378 9.50 8.77 4.97
N GLU A 379 9.80 8.98 3.71
CA GLU A 379 9.79 7.92 2.68
C GLU A 379 11.21 7.34 2.57
N LEU A 380 11.33 6.01 2.56
CA LEU A 380 12.63 5.37 2.39
C LEU A 380 13.17 5.60 0.98
N ALA A 381 14.48 5.78 0.88
CA ALA A 381 15.16 5.80 -0.41
C ALA A 381 14.98 4.46 -1.14
N PRO A 382 14.92 4.46 -2.48
CA PRO A 382 14.85 3.22 -3.25
C PRO A 382 16.09 2.37 -2.99
N ASP A 383 15.91 1.05 -2.95
CA ASP A 383 17.03 0.12 -2.92
C ASP A 383 17.96 0.38 -4.13
N PRO A 384 19.29 0.23 -3.99
CA PRO A 384 20.18 0.37 -5.10
C PRO A 384 19.82 -0.60 -6.24
N VAL A 385 19.89 -0.12 -7.48
CA VAL A 385 19.56 -0.92 -8.67
C VAL A 385 20.29 -2.26 -8.68
N GLY A 386 19.54 -3.35 -8.82
CA GLY A 386 20.05 -4.72 -8.78
C GLY A 386 20.31 -5.26 -7.36
N LYS A 387 19.86 -4.54 -6.32
CA LYS A 387 19.95 -4.97 -4.91
C LYS A 387 18.60 -5.00 -4.19
N GLU A 388 17.51 -4.90 -4.93
CA GLU A 388 16.15 -4.81 -4.39
C GLU A 388 15.73 -6.05 -3.58
N ALA A 389 16.31 -7.22 -3.91
CA ALA A 389 16.06 -8.47 -3.19
C ALA A 389 17.07 -8.76 -2.07
N VAL A 390 18.19 -8.04 -1.99
CA VAL A 390 19.35 -8.44 -1.17
C VAL A 390 19.02 -8.56 0.31
N ILE A 391 18.21 -7.65 0.89
CA ILE A 391 17.80 -7.77 2.30
C ILE A 391 16.98 -9.04 2.52
N ASN A 392 16.05 -9.34 1.61
CA ASN A 392 15.24 -10.55 1.67
C ASN A 392 16.11 -11.81 1.54
N ASP A 393 17.08 -11.79 0.64
CA ASP A 393 17.99 -12.90 0.40
C ASP A 393 18.87 -13.16 1.62
N ILE A 394 19.45 -12.08 2.23
CA ILE A 394 20.20 -12.19 3.48
C ILE A 394 19.31 -12.73 4.62
N ALA A 395 18.12 -12.19 4.79
CA ALA A 395 17.18 -12.62 5.84
C ALA A 395 16.80 -14.10 5.67
N ASN A 396 16.54 -14.55 4.44
CA ASN A 396 16.23 -15.94 4.12
C ASN A 396 17.39 -16.88 4.39
N GLU A 397 18.62 -16.52 3.94
CA GLU A 397 19.83 -17.31 4.16
C GLU A 397 20.17 -17.36 5.67
N ALA A 398 19.95 -16.27 6.40
CA ALA A 398 20.12 -16.19 7.84
C ALA A 398 19.02 -16.96 8.62
N GLU A 399 17.99 -17.47 7.96
CA GLU A 399 16.79 -18.04 8.60
C GLU A 399 16.13 -17.05 9.59
N ILE A 400 16.15 -15.75 9.26
CA ILE A 400 15.47 -14.69 10.00
C ILE A 400 14.22 -14.32 9.23
N ASP A 401 13.05 -14.56 9.82
CA ASP A 401 11.75 -14.19 9.25
C ASP A 401 11.48 -12.68 9.47
N LEU A 402 12.36 -11.85 8.87
CA LEU A 402 12.44 -10.41 9.13
C LEU A 402 11.11 -9.68 8.85
N PHE A 403 10.46 -10.03 7.75
CA PHE A 403 9.19 -9.44 7.33
C PHE A 403 7.96 -10.27 7.75
N GLY A 404 8.19 -11.34 8.52
CA GLY A 404 7.16 -12.15 9.15
C GLY A 404 7.12 -11.91 10.65
N ASN A 405 6.69 -12.92 11.38
CA ASN A 405 6.46 -12.79 12.82
C ASN A 405 7.20 -13.81 13.70
N SER A 406 7.75 -14.85 13.09
CA SER A 406 8.19 -16.01 13.86
C SER A 406 9.42 -15.73 14.74
N TYR A 407 10.35 -14.87 14.31
CA TYR A 407 11.49 -14.53 15.16
C TYR A 407 11.09 -13.57 16.29
N ARG A 408 10.15 -12.64 16.05
CA ARG A 408 9.61 -11.75 17.09
C ARG A 408 8.79 -12.51 18.13
N GLN A 409 8.07 -13.55 17.71
CA GLN A 409 7.45 -14.46 18.67
C GLN A 409 8.49 -15.12 19.59
N LYS A 410 9.66 -15.52 19.06
CA LYS A 410 10.77 -16.06 19.89
C LYS A 410 11.34 -15.00 20.85
N LEU A 411 11.45 -13.73 20.41
CA LEU A 411 11.85 -12.64 21.31
C LEU A 411 10.86 -12.47 22.46
N ILE A 412 9.55 -12.49 22.17
CA ILE A 412 8.49 -12.40 23.18
C ILE A 412 8.55 -13.61 24.13
N ASP A 413 8.71 -14.82 23.61
CA ASP A 413 8.79 -16.04 24.43
C ASP A 413 10.01 -15.97 25.38
N ALA A 414 11.17 -15.54 24.90
CA ALA A 414 12.36 -15.37 25.75
C ALA A 414 12.17 -14.26 26.78
N ALA A 415 11.61 -13.10 26.39
CA ALA A 415 11.33 -11.98 27.29
C ALA A 415 10.39 -12.39 28.45
N ARG A 416 9.48 -13.31 28.21
CA ARG A 416 8.57 -13.90 29.22
C ARG A 416 9.18 -15.02 30.05
N GLY A 417 10.39 -15.47 29.71
CA GLY A 417 11.02 -16.65 30.32
C GLY A 417 10.42 -17.99 29.86
N ALA A 418 9.68 -18.00 28.75
CA ALA A 418 9.13 -19.20 28.11
C ALA A 418 10.05 -19.73 26.97
N GLY A 419 10.99 -18.92 26.50
CA GLY A 419 12.04 -19.26 25.53
C GLY A 419 13.43 -19.20 26.14
N ASP A 420 14.43 -19.61 25.34
CA ASP A 420 15.84 -19.59 25.73
C ASP A 420 16.50 -18.23 25.40
N GLY A 421 17.47 -17.82 26.22
CA GLY A 421 18.29 -16.63 26.02
C GLY A 421 17.75 -15.37 26.68
N ASP A 422 18.59 -14.37 26.75
CA ASP A 422 18.26 -12.99 27.10
C ASP A 422 18.39 -12.08 25.86
N LYS A 423 18.00 -10.80 25.98
CA LYS A 423 18.05 -9.81 24.89
C LYS A 423 19.42 -9.81 24.17
N GLN A 424 20.50 -9.72 24.97
CA GLN A 424 21.84 -9.63 24.41
C GLN A 424 22.23 -10.88 23.62
N SER A 425 22.00 -12.08 24.18
CA SER A 425 22.31 -13.34 23.51
C SER A 425 21.50 -13.58 22.25
N LEU A 426 20.23 -13.13 22.23
CA LEU A 426 19.38 -13.19 21.04
C LEU A 426 19.84 -12.24 19.94
N PHE A 427 20.23 -11.02 20.29
CA PHE A 427 20.74 -10.04 19.32
C PHE A 427 22.12 -10.43 18.79
N ASP A 428 22.98 -11.00 19.64
CA ASP A 428 24.27 -11.56 19.21
C ASP A 428 24.07 -12.72 18.21
N ASP A 429 23.08 -13.59 18.43
CA ASP A 429 22.72 -14.67 17.50
C ASP A 429 22.17 -14.12 16.17
N LEU A 430 21.25 -13.15 16.22
CA LEU A 430 20.71 -12.49 15.04
C LEU A 430 21.82 -11.83 14.21
N ASN A 431 22.70 -11.06 14.85
CA ASN A 431 23.85 -10.42 14.19
C ASN A 431 24.81 -11.46 13.59
N SER A 432 25.10 -12.55 14.32
CA SER A 432 26.00 -13.60 13.81
C SER A 432 25.46 -14.30 12.58
N ARG A 433 24.17 -14.63 12.57
CA ARG A 433 23.49 -15.26 11.42
C ARG A 433 23.39 -14.29 10.24
N TRP A 434 23.03 -13.03 10.51
CA TRP A 434 22.97 -11.97 9.49
C TRP A 434 24.31 -11.76 8.81
N ALA A 435 25.41 -11.62 9.58
CA ALA A 435 26.76 -11.43 9.04
C ALA A 435 27.21 -12.61 8.16
N ALA A 436 26.93 -13.85 8.59
CA ALA A 436 27.26 -15.04 7.81
C ALA A 436 26.49 -15.06 6.47
N ALA A 437 25.18 -14.87 6.52
CA ALA A 437 24.32 -14.85 5.35
C ALA A 437 24.70 -13.70 4.37
N ARG A 438 25.01 -12.52 4.92
CA ARG A 438 25.45 -11.37 4.11
C ARG A 438 26.73 -11.66 3.34
N ALA A 439 27.68 -12.37 3.95
CA ALA A 439 28.92 -12.77 3.28
C ALA A 439 28.64 -13.73 2.10
N ASP A 440 27.69 -14.66 2.28
CA ASP A 440 27.33 -15.64 1.25
C ASP A 440 26.52 -15.01 0.09
N VAL A 441 25.61 -14.06 0.41
CA VAL A 441 24.79 -13.35 -0.60
C VAL A 441 25.59 -12.30 -1.38
N ALA A 442 26.66 -11.72 -0.77
CA ALA A 442 27.49 -10.70 -1.42
C ALA A 442 28.54 -11.28 -2.41
N GLU A 443 28.74 -12.62 -2.41
CA GLU A 443 29.59 -13.31 -3.39
C GLU A 443 28.82 -13.61 -4.69
#